data_5218a1cc07a62696535cd196127d946b
#
_entry.id   5218a1cc07a62696535cd196127d946b
#
_cell.length_a   1.000
_cell.length_b   1.000
_cell.length_c   1.000
_cell.angle_alpha   90.00
_cell.angle_beta   90.00
_cell.angle_gamma   90.00
#
_symmetry.space_group_name_H-M   'P 1'
#
loop_
_entity.id
_entity.type
_entity.pdbx_description
1 polymer ?
#
loop_
_entity_poly.entity_id
_entity_poly.type
_entity_poly.pdbx_seq_one_letter_code
_entity_poly.pdbx_strand_id
1 'polypeptide(L)'
;MIVTTAQLFKHAYGKYAVGAYNINNAEQAMGLFRGCIDSQAPFIIQISKGARKYTDKRMLEAVIRSASEIFPDAIFAVHLDHGDEETCYDCIKSGFYSAVMIDASHEPFDQNVAITRRVVEAAHKKGISVEAELGMLGGVEEDIKVEDGHATLTNPEEAQDFVKKTGCDSLACAIGTSHGAYKFKGRQSLHFDVLRRIQALLPGFPLVMHGSSSVPKEEVTRINAAGGKMADTTGVDPNEYLPAAKLGVTKVNIDTDGRLVWTRVHREFFRDKPGEFDFRPPGKIFMDEYAKFIASRNVLLGSSGQLADLRKSLGK
;
A
#
# COMPACT_ATOMS: atom_id res chain seq x y z
N MET A 1 -10.93 10.93 10.09
CA MET A 1 -10.60 12.16 9.31
C MET A 1 -9.78 11.77 8.09
N ILE A 2 -10.23 12.17 6.88
CA ILE A 2 -9.47 11.97 5.63
C ILE A 2 -8.48 13.12 5.47
N VAL A 3 -7.22 12.79 5.17
CA VAL A 3 -6.10 13.71 4.92
C VAL A 3 -5.37 13.31 3.64
N THR A 4 -4.51 14.16 3.10
CA THR A 4 -3.66 13.81 1.96
C THR A 4 -2.48 12.94 2.39
N THR A 5 -1.90 12.17 1.46
CA THR A 5 -0.65 11.45 1.74
C THR A 5 0.49 12.41 2.06
N ALA A 6 0.55 13.58 1.42
CA ALA A 6 1.55 14.60 1.75
C ALA A 6 1.50 15.04 3.22
N GLN A 7 0.30 15.17 3.81
CA GLN A 7 0.15 15.49 5.24
C GLN A 7 0.65 14.35 6.14
N LEU A 8 0.36 13.09 5.79
CA LEU A 8 0.87 11.91 6.50
C LEU A 8 2.40 11.84 6.41
N PHE A 9 2.94 12.01 5.21
CA PHE A 9 4.37 11.87 4.94
C PHE A 9 5.20 12.97 5.61
N LYS A 10 4.70 14.20 5.68
CA LYS A 10 5.34 15.28 6.43
C LYS A 10 5.58 14.91 7.90
N HIS A 11 4.65 14.19 8.52
CA HIS A 11 4.79 13.74 9.90
C HIS A 11 5.68 12.51 10.02
N ALA A 12 5.58 11.57 9.06
CA ALA A 12 6.25 10.27 9.10
C ALA A 12 7.73 10.30 8.71
N TYR A 13 8.13 11.22 7.81
CA TYR A 13 9.46 11.24 7.18
C TYR A 13 10.61 11.12 8.18
N GLY A 14 11.47 10.13 7.94
CA GLY A 14 12.64 9.82 8.77
C GLY A 14 12.34 9.22 10.15
N LYS A 15 11.07 8.97 10.47
CA LYS A 15 10.64 8.44 11.77
C LYS A 15 10.03 7.04 11.64
N TYR A 16 9.03 6.88 10.79
CA TYR A 16 8.27 5.65 10.57
C TYR A 16 7.69 5.63 9.15
N ALA A 17 7.19 4.48 8.72
CA ALA A 17 6.42 4.39 7.49
C ALA A 17 4.93 4.20 7.79
N VAL A 18 4.07 4.77 6.95
CA VAL A 18 2.62 4.58 7.00
C VAL A 18 2.27 3.32 6.21
N GLY A 19 1.55 2.40 6.83
CA GLY A 19 1.03 1.22 6.14
C GLY A 19 -0.06 1.61 5.14
N ALA A 20 0.08 1.12 3.91
CA ALA A 20 -0.89 1.31 2.84
C ALA A 20 -1.50 -0.05 2.50
N TYR A 21 -2.80 -0.18 2.77
CA TYR A 21 -3.50 -1.45 2.76
C TYR A 21 -4.62 -1.45 1.72
N ASN A 22 -4.58 -2.43 0.81
CA ASN A 22 -5.61 -2.59 -0.21
C ASN A 22 -6.89 -3.19 0.38
N ILE A 23 -8.03 -2.67 -0.04
CA ILE A 23 -9.35 -3.22 0.32
C ILE A 23 -10.17 -3.54 -0.93
N ASN A 24 -10.99 -4.59 -0.83
CA ASN A 24 -11.87 -5.04 -1.89
C ASN A 24 -13.32 -5.25 -1.39
N ASN A 25 -13.54 -5.28 -0.09
CA ASN A 25 -14.84 -5.56 0.52
C ASN A 25 -14.99 -4.88 1.90
N ALA A 26 -16.17 -5.01 2.48
CA ALA A 26 -16.51 -4.39 3.76
C ALA A 26 -15.75 -5.01 4.95
N GLU A 27 -15.52 -6.32 4.93
CA GLU A 27 -14.82 -7.02 6.01
C GLU A 27 -13.36 -6.58 6.11
N GLN A 28 -12.69 -6.38 4.96
CA GLN A 28 -11.33 -5.81 4.94
C GLN A 28 -11.33 -4.38 5.49
N ALA A 29 -12.28 -3.54 5.08
CA ALA A 29 -12.39 -2.18 5.59
C ALA A 29 -12.57 -2.16 7.11
N MET A 30 -13.51 -2.94 7.65
CA MET A 30 -13.80 -3.01 9.09
C MET A 30 -12.59 -3.52 9.89
N GLY A 31 -11.93 -4.58 9.43
CA GLY A 31 -10.73 -5.11 10.08
C GLY A 31 -9.56 -4.13 10.04
N LEU A 32 -9.36 -3.44 8.90
CA LEU A 32 -8.33 -2.41 8.73
C LEU A 32 -8.52 -1.25 9.71
N PHE A 33 -9.70 -0.63 9.71
CA PHE A 33 -9.99 0.50 10.61
C PHE A 33 -9.79 0.11 12.06
N ARG A 34 -10.32 -1.04 12.48
CA ARG A 34 -10.17 -1.52 13.85
C ARG A 34 -8.70 -1.74 14.21
N GLY A 35 -7.93 -2.44 13.38
CA GLY A 35 -6.52 -2.69 13.65
C GLY A 35 -5.68 -1.41 13.72
N CYS A 36 -6.00 -0.40 12.92
CA CYS A 36 -5.33 0.90 12.97
C CYS A 36 -5.71 1.70 14.22
N ILE A 37 -6.98 1.66 14.64
CA ILE A 37 -7.41 2.30 15.90
C ILE A 37 -6.82 1.58 17.11
N ASP A 38 -6.85 0.25 17.14
CA ASP A 38 -6.28 -0.55 18.24
C ASP A 38 -4.78 -0.29 18.41
N SER A 39 -4.06 -0.08 17.32
CA SER A 39 -2.62 0.26 17.32
C SER A 39 -2.33 1.77 17.39
N GLN A 40 -3.35 2.62 17.41
CA GLN A 40 -3.20 4.08 17.39
C GLN A 40 -2.29 4.57 16.23
N ALA A 41 -2.52 4.02 15.03
CA ALA A 41 -1.71 4.28 13.84
C ALA A 41 -2.49 5.01 12.75
N PRO A 42 -1.89 6.02 12.08
CA PRO A 42 -2.40 6.51 10.81
C PRO A 42 -2.18 5.48 9.71
N PHE A 43 -3.00 5.53 8.65
CA PHE A 43 -2.92 4.56 7.56
C PHE A 43 -3.35 5.14 6.21
N ILE A 44 -3.10 4.39 5.16
CA ILE A 44 -3.56 4.68 3.80
C ILE A 44 -4.45 3.53 3.35
N ILE A 45 -5.67 3.86 2.91
CA ILE A 45 -6.55 2.91 2.22
C ILE A 45 -6.20 2.98 0.74
N GLN A 46 -5.80 1.85 0.18
CA GLN A 46 -5.53 1.71 -1.24
C GLN A 46 -6.68 1.04 -1.98
N ILE A 47 -7.04 1.63 -3.11
CA ILE A 47 -8.07 1.11 -4.01
C ILE A 47 -7.46 1.04 -5.40
N SER A 48 -7.18 -0.19 -5.86
CA SER A 48 -6.66 -0.43 -7.20
C SER A 48 -7.74 -0.37 -8.27
N LYS A 49 -7.33 -0.34 -9.54
CA LYS A 49 -8.25 -0.46 -10.68
C LYS A 49 -9.09 -1.73 -10.60
N GLY A 50 -8.45 -2.86 -10.24
CA GLY A 50 -9.11 -4.15 -10.08
C GLY A 50 -10.15 -4.13 -8.95
N ALA A 51 -9.84 -3.56 -7.79
CA ALA A 51 -10.79 -3.42 -6.69
C ALA A 51 -12.00 -2.56 -7.08
N ARG A 52 -11.78 -1.46 -7.80
CA ARG A 52 -12.85 -0.57 -8.32
C ARG A 52 -13.77 -1.29 -9.29
N LYS A 53 -13.24 -2.19 -10.11
CA LYS A 53 -14.00 -3.01 -11.05
C LYS A 53 -14.74 -4.17 -10.36
N TYR A 54 -14.08 -4.81 -9.38
CA TYR A 54 -14.63 -5.97 -8.67
C TYR A 54 -15.85 -5.62 -7.82
N THR A 55 -15.76 -4.58 -7.00
CA THR A 55 -16.82 -4.21 -6.03
C THR A 55 -17.74 -3.08 -6.53
N ASP A 56 -17.42 -2.42 -7.63
CA ASP A 56 -17.90 -1.09 -8.06
C ASP A 56 -17.34 0.03 -7.16
N LYS A 57 -16.74 1.05 -7.81
CA LYS A 57 -16.10 2.17 -7.13
C LYS A 57 -17.02 2.88 -6.12
N ARG A 58 -18.32 3.05 -6.46
CA ARG A 58 -19.29 3.73 -5.60
C ARG A 58 -19.58 2.94 -4.33
N MET A 59 -19.58 1.61 -4.42
CA MET A 59 -19.75 0.74 -3.26
C MET A 59 -18.54 0.82 -2.33
N LEU A 60 -17.32 0.79 -2.87
CA LEU A 60 -16.11 0.94 -2.06
C LEU A 60 -16.05 2.31 -1.37
N GLU A 61 -16.37 3.37 -2.09
CA GLU A 61 -16.44 4.73 -1.52
C GLU A 61 -17.47 4.80 -0.38
N ALA A 62 -18.66 4.20 -0.55
CA ALA A 62 -19.68 4.15 0.49
C ALA A 62 -19.22 3.34 1.71
N VAL A 63 -18.58 2.19 1.52
CA VAL A 63 -18.01 1.37 2.60
C VAL A 63 -16.97 2.17 3.39
N ILE A 64 -16.06 2.88 2.73
CA ILE A 64 -15.04 3.69 3.41
C ILE A 64 -15.67 4.85 4.18
N ARG A 65 -16.66 5.55 3.61
CA ARG A 65 -17.40 6.61 4.31
C ARG A 65 -18.05 6.08 5.59
N SER A 66 -18.81 4.98 5.49
CA SER A 66 -19.47 4.35 6.63
C SER A 66 -18.45 3.88 7.68
N ALA A 67 -17.35 3.26 7.26
CA ALA A 67 -16.30 2.87 8.19
C ALA A 67 -15.68 4.09 8.91
N SER A 68 -15.48 5.21 8.20
CA SER A 68 -14.96 6.43 8.83
C SER A 68 -15.90 7.06 9.86
N GLU A 69 -17.22 6.85 9.72
CA GLU A 69 -18.22 7.28 10.70
C GLU A 69 -18.24 6.37 11.93
N ILE A 70 -18.05 5.04 11.72
CA ILE A 70 -17.94 4.06 12.81
C ILE A 70 -16.66 4.27 13.63
N PHE A 71 -15.57 4.69 12.97
CA PHE A 71 -14.26 4.93 13.59
C PHE A 71 -13.84 6.41 13.49
N PRO A 72 -14.51 7.33 14.21
CA PRO A 72 -14.32 8.78 14.02
C PRO A 72 -12.91 9.28 14.39
N ASP A 73 -12.18 8.52 15.20
CA ASP A 73 -10.81 8.84 15.59
C ASP A 73 -9.75 8.52 14.53
N ALA A 74 -10.12 7.76 13.50
CA ALA A 74 -9.20 7.38 12.45
C ALA A 74 -8.67 8.60 11.65
N ILE A 75 -7.36 8.62 11.37
CA ILE A 75 -6.71 9.57 10.45
C ILE A 75 -6.09 8.75 9.33
N PHE A 76 -6.55 8.97 8.10
CA PHE A 76 -6.15 8.17 6.96
C PHE A 76 -6.23 8.94 5.64
N ALA A 77 -5.53 8.46 4.63
CA ALA A 77 -5.69 8.90 3.25
C ALA A 77 -6.46 7.85 2.44
N VAL A 78 -7.23 8.30 1.44
CA VAL A 78 -7.84 7.45 0.42
C VAL A 78 -7.03 7.60 -0.86
N HIS A 79 -6.44 6.52 -1.33
CA HIS A 79 -5.44 6.52 -2.38
C HIS A 79 -5.83 5.59 -3.53
N LEU A 80 -5.74 6.08 -4.77
CA LEU A 80 -5.76 5.24 -5.95
C LEU A 80 -4.40 4.56 -6.08
N ASP A 81 -4.40 3.23 -6.14
CA ASP A 81 -3.20 2.39 -6.30
C ASP A 81 -3.06 1.95 -7.76
N HIS A 82 -1.90 2.12 -8.37
CA HIS A 82 -1.59 1.80 -9.77
C HIS A 82 -2.64 2.27 -10.79
N GLY A 83 -2.88 3.58 -10.84
CA GLY A 83 -3.78 4.19 -11.81
C GLY A 83 -3.09 4.49 -13.14
N ASP A 84 -3.83 4.34 -14.24
CA ASP A 84 -3.51 5.02 -15.50
C ASP A 84 -4.05 6.46 -15.50
N GLU A 85 -3.74 7.22 -16.53
CA GLU A 85 -4.13 8.64 -16.64
C GLU A 85 -5.65 8.83 -16.56
N GLU A 86 -6.45 7.96 -17.22
CA GLU A 86 -7.91 8.01 -17.22
C GLU A 86 -8.47 7.76 -15.81
N THR A 87 -7.98 6.72 -15.14
CA THR A 87 -8.43 6.36 -13.78
C THR A 87 -8.05 7.43 -12.77
N CYS A 88 -6.85 8.04 -12.90
CA CYS A 88 -6.46 9.18 -12.08
C CYS A 88 -7.43 10.35 -12.23
N TYR A 89 -7.80 10.73 -13.46
CA TYR A 89 -8.76 11.81 -13.69
C TYR A 89 -10.15 11.49 -13.14
N ASP A 90 -10.61 10.24 -13.25
CA ASP A 90 -11.89 9.82 -12.66
C ASP A 90 -11.86 9.94 -11.12
N CYS A 91 -10.77 9.53 -10.46
CA CYS A 91 -10.60 9.68 -9.02
C CYS A 91 -10.53 11.17 -8.59
N ILE A 92 -9.76 11.99 -9.31
CA ILE A 92 -9.67 13.44 -9.07
C ILE A 92 -11.03 14.12 -9.22
N LYS A 93 -11.82 13.72 -10.23
CA LYS A 93 -13.16 14.26 -10.49
C LYS A 93 -14.16 13.83 -9.40
N SER A 94 -14.05 12.65 -8.85
CA SER A 94 -14.98 12.13 -7.83
C SER A 94 -14.99 12.97 -6.55
N GLY A 95 -13.86 13.63 -6.22
CA GLY A 95 -13.68 14.41 -5.00
C GLY A 95 -13.65 13.58 -3.71
N PHE A 96 -13.52 12.27 -3.83
CA PHE A 96 -13.42 11.35 -2.68
C PHE A 96 -11.98 10.96 -2.34
N TYR A 97 -11.13 10.82 -3.35
CA TYR A 97 -9.73 10.47 -3.16
C TYR A 97 -8.92 11.66 -2.67
N SER A 98 -8.09 11.45 -1.67
CA SER A 98 -7.15 12.45 -1.14
C SER A 98 -5.74 12.31 -1.73
N ALA A 99 -5.49 11.19 -2.43
CA ALA A 99 -4.25 10.93 -3.16
C ALA A 99 -4.51 9.99 -4.35
N VAL A 100 -3.69 10.10 -5.39
CA VAL A 100 -3.69 9.18 -6.53
C VAL A 100 -2.26 8.79 -6.88
N MET A 101 -2.08 7.55 -7.34
CA MET A 101 -0.85 7.11 -7.98
C MET A 101 -1.05 7.02 -9.49
N ILE A 102 -0.18 7.68 -10.25
CA ILE A 102 -0.01 7.47 -11.68
C ILE A 102 1.13 6.49 -11.91
N ASP A 103 0.83 5.36 -12.51
CA ASP A 103 1.84 4.38 -12.90
C ASP A 103 2.04 4.40 -14.42
N ALA A 104 3.07 5.10 -14.84
CA ALA A 104 3.58 5.12 -16.20
C ALA A 104 5.03 4.59 -16.27
N SER A 105 5.43 3.75 -15.31
CA SER A 105 6.78 3.19 -15.20
C SER A 105 7.17 2.28 -16.37
N HIS A 106 6.17 1.75 -17.10
CA HIS A 106 6.36 0.96 -18.31
C HIS A 106 6.65 1.79 -19.57
N GLU A 107 6.46 3.12 -19.50
CA GLU A 107 6.73 4.04 -20.59
C GLU A 107 8.19 4.52 -20.56
N PRO A 108 8.74 4.94 -21.71
CA PRO A 108 10.03 5.63 -21.73
C PRO A 108 10.06 6.86 -20.81
N PHE A 109 11.21 7.16 -20.21
CA PHE A 109 11.37 8.23 -19.20
C PHE A 109 10.66 9.54 -19.54
N ASP A 110 10.86 10.09 -20.75
CA ASP A 110 10.24 11.36 -21.12
C ASP A 110 8.71 11.28 -21.28
N GLN A 111 8.17 10.12 -21.64
CA GLN A 111 6.74 9.88 -21.70
C GLN A 111 6.16 9.73 -20.28
N ASN A 112 6.83 8.97 -19.40
CA ASN A 112 6.45 8.88 -17.99
C ASN A 112 6.41 10.28 -17.35
N VAL A 113 7.45 11.10 -17.57
CA VAL A 113 7.48 12.49 -17.10
C VAL A 113 6.29 13.30 -17.63
N ALA A 114 6.00 13.20 -18.93
CA ALA A 114 4.90 13.96 -19.52
C ALA A 114 3.51 13.56 -19.00
N ILE A 115 3.26 12.24 -18.86
CA ILE A 115 2.01 11.70 -18.32
C ILE A 115 1.87 12.11 -16.85
N THR A 116 2.88 11.84 -16.05
CA THR A 116 2.89 12.15 -14.61
C THR A 116 2.62 13.63 -14.36
N ARG A 117 3.30 14.52 -15.10
CA ARG A 117 3.11 15.95 -14.95
C ARG A 117 1.67 16.41 -15.22
N ARG A 118 1.00 15.88 -16.25
CA ARG A 118 -0.41 16.20 -16.52
C ARG A 118 -1.33 15.81 -15.37
N VAL A 119 -1.10 14.62 -14.77
CA VAL A 119 -1.87 14.16 -13.60
C VAL A 119 -1.59 15.04 -12.39
N VAL A 120 -0.33 15.38 -12.12
CA VAL A 120 0.08 16.29 -11.03
C VAL A 120 -0.63 17.65 -11.17
N GLU A 121 -0.58 18.26 -12.34
CA GLU A 121 -1.23 19.56 -12.60
C GLU A 121 -2.76 19.51 -12.35
N ALA A 122 -3.40 18.40 -12.70
CA ALA A 122 -4.84 18.23 -12.47
C ALA A 122 -5.18 17.98 -10.99
N ALA A 123 -4.40 17.11 -10.31
CA ALA A 123 -4.60 16.73 -8.92
C ALA A 123 -4.34 17.90 -7.95
N HIS A 124 -3.25 18.64 -8.16
CA HIS A 124 -2.88 19.77 -7.31
C HIS A 124 -3.92 20.89 -7.32
N LYS A 125 -4.62 21.14 -8.47
CA LYS A 125 -5.75 22.07 -8.54
C LYS A 125 -6.91 21.72 -7.61
N LYS A 126 -6.96 20.45 -7.15
CA LYS A 126 -7.97 19.93 -6.22
C LYS A 126 -7.41 19.63 -4.82
N GLY A 127 -6.13 19.94 -4.56
CA GLY A 127 -5.46 19.65 -3.29
C GLY A 127 -5.25 18.15 -3.04
N ILE A 128 -5.15 17.34 -4.10
CA ILE A 128 -4.93 15.90 -4.08
C ILE A 128 -3.45 15.64 -4.30
N SER A 129 -2.83 14.80 -3.45
CA SER A 129 -1.42 14.40 -3.59
C SER A 129 -1.24 13.38 -4.72
N VAL A 130 -0.08 13.40 -5.37
CA VAL A 130 0.26 12.48 -6.45
C VAL A 130 1.52 11.68 -6.11
N GLU A 131 1.38 10.37 -6.16
CA GLU A 131 2.46 9.40 -6.20
C GLU A 131 2.78 9.04 -7.64
N ALA A 132 4.06 8.89 -7.98
CA ALA A 132 4.50 8.39 -9.27
C ALA A 132 5.47 7.22 -9.08
N GLU A 133 5.81 6.51 -10.17
CA GLU A 133 6.73 5.37 -10.12
C GLU A 133 7.87 5.54 -11.14
N LEU A 134 9.07 5.17 -10.70
CA LEU A 134 10.27 5.13 -11.54
C LEU A 134 11.10 3.88 -11.24
N GLY A 135 11.50 3.18 -12.29
CA GLY A 135 12.04 1.83 -12.22
C GLY A 135 10.93 0.80 -12.44
N MET A 136 11.28 -0.44 -12.68
CA MET A 136 10.31 -1.48 -13.02
C MET A 136 10.40 -2.62 -12.00
N LEU A 137 9.35 -2.76 -11.21
CA LEU A 137 9.23 -3.86 -10.25
C LEU A 137 8.86 -5.17 -10.97
N GLY A 138 9.52 -6.26 -10.61
CA GLY A 138 9.18 -7.60 -11.09
C GLY A 138 7.91 -8.14 -10.42
N GLY A 139 7.36 -9.24 -10.98
CA GLY A 139 6.23 -9.97 -10.41
C GLY A 139 4.90 -9.72 -11.09
N VAL A 140 3.82 -10.12 -10.43
CA VAL A 140 2.45 -10.02 -10.95
C VAL A 140 1.60 -9.26 -9.96
N GLU A 141 1.02 -8.15 -10.40
CA GLU A 141 0.02 -7.40 -9.66
C GLU A 141 -1.13 -7.03 -10.61
N GLU A 142 -2.31 -7.56 -10.31
CA GLU A 142 -3.52 -7.41 -11.11
C GLU A 142 -3.30 -7.71 -12.61
N ASP A 143 -3.38 -6.70 -13.47
CA ASP A 143 -3.20 -6.81 -14.91
C ASP A 143 -1.73 -6.58 -15.35
N ILE A 144 -0.83 -6.25 -14.41
CA ILE A 144 0.60 -5.99 -14.68
C ILE A 144 1.41 -7.25 -14.39
N LYS A 145 2.11 -7.75 -15.40
CA LYS A 145 3.06 -8.85 -15.27
C LYS A 145 4.41 -8.43 -15.82
N VAL A 146 5.41 -8.35 -14.93
CA VAL A 146 6.81 -8.09 -15.30
C VAL A 146 7.63 -9.32 -14.98
N GLU A 147 8.28 -9.91 -16.01
CA GLU A 147 9.18 -11.04 -15.82
C GLU A 147 10.44 -10.60 -15.05
N ASP A 148 10.98 -11.48 -14.20
CA ASP A 148 12.12 -11.17 -13.32
C ASP A 148 13.34 -10.60 -14.06
N GLY A 149 13.54 -10.96 -15.33
CA GLY A 149 14.63 -10.47 -16.17
C GLY A 149 14.46 -9.02 -16.65
N HIS A 150 13.30 -8.40 -16.46
CA HIS A 150 13.00 -7.04 -16.90
C HIS A 150 12.87 -6.07 -15.74
N ALA A 151 12.96 -6.54 -14.48
CA ALA A 151 12.98 -5.67 -13.31
C ALA A 151 14.28 -4.84 -13.29
N THR A 152 14.13 -3.54 -13.07
CA THR A 152 15.26 -2.60 -13.01
C THR A 152 15.19 -1.77 -11.74
N LEU A 153 16.32 -1.68 -11.03
CA LEU A 153 16.41 -0.77 -9.88
C LEU A 153 16.26 0.69 -10.34
N THR A 154 15.66 1.50 -9.50
CA THR A 154 15.57 2.95 -9.74
C THR A 154 16.95 3.56 -9.75
N ASN A 155 17.28 4.29 -10.82
CA ASN A 155 18.49 5.11 -10.91
C ASN A 155 18.29 6.38 -10.05
N PRO A 156 19.17 6.65 -9.06
CA PRO A 156 18.99 7.79 -8.17
C PRO A 156 19.07 9.17 -8.85
N GLU A 157 19.90 9.32 -9.87
CA GLU A 157 20.06 10.54 -10.63
C GLU A 157 18.84 10.81 -11.52
N GLU A 158 18.30 9.77 -12.15
CA GLU A 158 17.03 9.86 -12.90
C GLU A 158 15.87 10.17 -11.96
N ALA A 159 15.84 9.61 -10.74
CA ALA A 159 14.81 9.93 -9.75
C ALA A 159 14.79 11.42 -9.39
N GLN A 160 15.98 12.03 -9.23
CA GLN A 160 16.09 13.45 -8.97
C GLN A 160 15.57 14.30 -10.14
N ASP A 161 15.90 13.94 -11.37
CA ASP A 161 15.45 14.65 -12.58
C ASP A 161 13.93 14.47 -12.76
N PHE A 162 13.42 13.27 -12.56
CA PHE A 162 12.02 12.92 -12.65
C PHE A 162 11.16 13.76 -11.68
N VAL A 163 11.53 13.80 -10.40
CA VAL A 163 10.82 14.58 -9.38
C VAL A 163 10.80 16.07 -9.73
N LYS A 164 11.94 16.63 -10.18
CA LYS A 164 12.02 18.03 -10.60
C LYS A 164 11.13 18.35 -11.79
N LYS A 165 11.05 17.44 -12.76
CA LYS A 165 10.27 17.64 -14.00
C LYS A 165 8.78 17.43 -13.80
N THR A 166 8.38 16.49 -12.93
CA THR A 166 6.98 16.12 -12.74
C THR A 166 6.29 16.91 -11.63
N GLY A 167 7.01 17.23 -10.55
CA GLY A 167 6.46 17.85 -9.36
C GLY A 167 5.54 16.92 -8.55
N CYS A 168 5.72 15.59 -8.65
CA CYS A 168 4.99 14.61 -7.83
C CYS A 168 5.32 14.78 -6.33
N ASP A 169 4.42 14.33 -5.46
CA ASP A 169 4.54 14.50 -4.00
C ASP A 169 5.27 13.33 -3.33
N SER A 170 5.34 12.18 -3.99
CA SER A 170 6.10 11.01 -3.56
C SER A 170 6.48 10.12 -4.75
N LEU A 171 7.51 9.30 -4.57
CA LEU A 171 8.04 8.44 -5.62
C LEU A 171 8.14 6.99 -5.14
N ALA A 172 7.44 6.09 -5.84
CA ALA A 172 7.65 4.66 -5.74
C ALA A 172 8.96 4.29 -6.45
N CYS A 173 9.83 3.60 -5.69
CA CYS A 173 11.15 3.23 -6.15
C CYS A 173 11.32 1.71 -6.20
N ALA A 174 11.86 1.20 -7.31
CA ALA A 174 12.29 -0.18 -7.43
C ALA A 174 13.62 -0.37 -6.68
N ILE A 175 13.56 -0.95 -5.50
CA ILE A 175 14.68 -1.15 -4.58
C ILE A 175 14.90 -2.62 -4.22
N GLY A 176 14.53 -3.54 -5.13
CA GLY A 176 14.66 -4.98 -4.95
C GLY A 176 13.42 -5.67 -4.40
N THR A 177 12.28 -5.00 -4.34
CA THR A 177 10.97 -5.60 -4.04
C THR A 177 10.31 -6.16 -5.30
N SER A 178 9.28 -7.00 -5.13
CA SER A 178 8.53 -7.60 -6.23
C SER A 178 7.07 -7.75 -5.86
N HIS A 179 6.15 -7.64 -6.82
CA HIS A 179 4.72 -7.78 -6.63
C HIS A 179 4.25 -9.25 -6.48
N GLY A 180 3.10 -9.47 -5.83
CA GLY A 180 2.45 -10.76 -5.70
C GLY A 180 2.98 -11.64 -4.56
N ALA A 181 2.49 -12.89 -4.48
CA ALA A 181 2.84 -13.84 -3.43
C ALA A 181 4.12 -14.63 -3.75
N TYR A 182 4.45 -14.81 -5.01
CA TYR A 182 5.58 -15.63 -5.47
C TYR A 182 6.77 -14.74 -5.84
N LYS A 183 7.30 -14.02 -4.83
CA LYS A 183 8.25 -12.94 -5.04
C LYS A 183 9.68 -13.42 -5.29
N PHE A 184 10.21 -14.29 -4.44
CA PHE A 184 11.63 -14.62 -4.45
C PHE A 184 11.90 -16.11 -4.33
N LYS A 185 12.89 -16.60 -5.07
CA LYS A 185 13.51 -17.92 -4.89
C LYS A 185 14.72 -17.80 -3.95
N GLY A 186 14.49 -17.34 -2.71
CA GLY A 186 15.55 -17.15 -1.71
C GLY A 186 15.40 -15.82 -0.95
N ARG A 187 16.30 -15.59 0.02
CA ARG A 187 16.30 -14.37 0.82
C ARG A 187 16.88 -13.22 -0.03
N GLN A 188 16.07 -12.21 -0.30
CA GLN A 188 16.52 -10.94 -0.84
C GLN A 188 16.41 -9.86 0.24
N SER A 189 17.38 -8.96 0.26
CA SER A 189 17.36 -7.74 1.08
C SER A 189 17.10 -6.53 0.19
N LEU A 190 16.53 -5.49 0.80
CA LEU A 190 16.36 -4.21 0.13
C LEU A 190 17.72 -3.59 -0.25
N HIS A 191 17.76 -2.89 -1.37
CA HIS A 191 18.93 -2.12 -1.80
C HIS A 191 19.02 -0.79 -1.03
N PHE A 192 19.50 -0.86 0.21
CA PHE A 192 19.64 0.31 1.08
C PHE A 192 20.66 1.33 0.56
N ASP A 193 21.62 0.93 -0.28
CA ASP A 193 22.55 1.82 -0.97
C ASP A 193 21.83 2.73 -1.96
N VAL A 194 20.88 2.18 -2.73
CA VAL A 194 20.01 2.96 -3.63
C VAL A 194 19.18 3.97 -2.84
N LEU A 195 18.52 3.54 -1.73
CA LEU A 195 17.76 4.44 -0.88
C LEU A 195 18.60 5.59 -0.32
N ARG A 196 19.80 5.30 0.19
CA ARG A 196 20.71 6.33 0.70
C ARG A 196 21.10 7.32 -0.38
N ARG A 197 21.36 6.85 -1.61
CA ARG A 197 21.73 7.72 -2.72
C ARG A 197 20.57 8.61 -3.15
N ILE A 198 19.35 8.05 -3.26
CA ILE A 198 18.14 8.84 -3.56
C ILE A 198 17.90 9.88 -2.47
N GLN A 199 17.97 9.50 -1.19
CA GLN A 199 17.79 10.43 -0.07
C GLN A 199 18.83 11.58 -0.09
N ALA A 200 20.06 11.29 -0.45
CA ALA A 200 21.12 12.30 -0.56
C ALA A 200 20.86 13.32 -1.69
N LEU A 201 20.26 12.86 -2.81
CA LEU A 201 19.91 13.70 -3.94
C LEU A 201 18.56 14.43 -3.78
N LEU A 202 17.65 13.85 -3.02
CA LEU A 202 16.29 14.35 -2.76
C LEU A 202 16.03 14.43 -1.24
N PRO A 203 16.78 15.25 -0.48
CA PRO A 203 16.61 15.32 0.97
C PRO A 203 15.21 15.84 1.32
N GLY A 204 14.52 15.11 2.21
CA GLY A 204 13.16 15.46 2.65
C GLY A 204 12.05 14.97 1.72
N PHE A 205 12.36 14.35 0.58
CA PHE A 205 11.37 13.89 -0.37
C PHE A 205 10.84 12.48 0.01
N PRO A 206 9.50 12.28 0.05
CA PRO A 206 8.91 11.00 0.44
C PRO A 206 9.12 9.90 -0.60
N LEU A 207 9.61 8.75 -0.15
CA LEU A 207 9.75 7.54 -0.97
C LEU A 207 8.69 6.51 -0.59
N VAL A 208 8.35 5.64 -1.54
CA VAL A 208 7.34 4.60 -1.39
C VAL A 208 7.92 3.25 -1.78
N MET A 209 7.56 2.21 -1.02
CA MET A 209 7.89 0.81 -1.31
C MET A 209 6.65 0.05 -1.77
N HIS A 210 6.63 -0.35 -3.03
CA HIS A 210 5.69 -1.30 -3.61
C HIS A 210 6.20 -2.74 -3.46
N GLY A 211 5.32 -3.72 -3.72
CA GLY A 211 5.68 -5.13 -3.65
C GLY A 211 6.21 -5.57 -2.27
N SER A 212 5.77 -4.93 -1.19
CA SER A 212 6.41 -5.02 0.13
C SER A 212 5.70 -5.93 1.13
N SER A 213 4.68 -6.70 0.73
CA SER A 213 4.10 -7.74 1.59
C SER A 213 5.15 -8.76 2.01
N SER A 214 5.07 -9.19 3.26
CA SER A 214 6.07 -10.08 3.86
C SER A 214 5.86 -11.56 3.55
N VAL A 215 4.65 -11.93 3.08
CA VAL A 215 4.24 -13.32 2.81
C VAL A 215 4.59 -14.23 3.99
N PRO A 216 3.91 -14.10 5.15
CA PRO A 216 4.29 -14.82 6.35
C PRO A 216 4.24 -16.34 6.13
N LYS A 217 5.34 -17.03 6.42
CA LYS A 217 5.43 -18.51 6.26
C LYS A 217 4.35 -19.25 7.04
N GLU A 218 3.97 -18.74 8.20
CA GLU A 218 2.90 -19.31 9.01
C GLU A 218 1.57 -19.32 8.27
N GLU A 219 1.20 -18.20 7.62
CA GLU A 219 -0.03 -18.09 6.82
C GLU A 219 -0.03 -19.12 5.68
N VAL A 220 1.08 -19.21 4.92
CA VAL A 220 1.24 -20.16 3.81
C VAL A 220 1.13 -21.60 4.31
N THR A 221 1.80 -21.93 5.43
CA THR A 221 1.76 -23.27 6.03
C THR A 221 0.34 -23.64 6.44
N ARG A 222 -0.39 -22.76 7.09
CA ARG A 222 -1.77 -22.96 7.54
C ARG A 222 -2.73 -23.08 6.36
N ILE A 223 -2.57 -22.26 5.33
CA ILE A 223 -3.35 -22.37 4.08
C ILE A 223 -3.15 -23.76 3.46
N ASN A 224 -1.90 -24.24 3.35
CA ASN A 224 -1.61 -25.54 2.77
C ASN A 224 -2.13 -26.69 3.61
N ALA A 225 -2.04 -26.62 4.94
CA ALA A 225 -2.65 -27.58 5.87
C ALA A 225 -4.18 -27.63 5.77
N ALA A 226 -4.81 -26.54 5.30
CA ALA A 226 -6.24 -26.44 5.05
C ALA A 226 -6.62 -26.70 3.56
N GLY A 227 -5.83 -27.49 2.84
CA GLY A 227 -6.09 -27.93 1.47
C GLY A 227 -5.65 -26.92 0.39
N GLY A 228 -4.87 -25.90 0.75
CA GLY A 228 -4.20 -25.02 -0.21
C GLY A 228 -3.03 -25.73 -0.92
N LYS A 229 -2.52 -25.09 -1.98
CA LYS A 229 -1.37 -25.58 -2.75
C LYS A 229 -0.46 -24.40 -3.13
N MET A 230 -0.12 -23.56 -2.14
CA MET A 230 0.82 -22.48 -2.38
C MET A 230 2.24 -23.04 -2.41
N ALA A 231 3.02 -22.60 -3.40
CA ALA A 231 4.45 -22.93 -3.46
C ALA A 231 5.21 -22.26 -2.32
N ASP A 232 6.44 -22.73 -2.06
CA ASP A 232 7.34 -22.03 -1.15
C ASP A 232 7.63 -20.63 -1.68
N THR A 233 7.36 -19.63 -0.84
CA THR A 233 7.39 -18.23 -1.22
C THR A 233 7.88 -17.38 -0.05
N THR A 234 8.59 -16.31 -0.39
CA THR A 234 9.15 -15.38 0.59
C THR A 234 8.86 -13.95 0.11
N GLY A 235 8.39 -13.10 1.01
CA GLY A 235 8.25 -11.66 0.78
C GLY A 235 9.40 -10.86 1.38
N VAL A 236 9.17 -9.57 1.57
CA VAL A 236 10.12 -8.66 2.21
C VAL A 236 10.23 -8.99 3.71
N ASP A 237 11.44 -8.94 4.27
CA ASP A 237 11.61 -9.06 5.73
C ASP A 237 11.01 -7.83 6.42
N PRO A 238 9.97 -7.97 7.26
CA PRO A 238 9.35 -6.81 7.92
C PRO A 238 10.29 -6.03 8.84
N ASN A 239 11.41 -6.61 9.26
CA ASN A 239 12.44 -5.91 10.05
C ASN A 239 13.18 -4.85 9.22
N GLU A 240 13.08 -4.88 7.89
CA GLU A 240 13.66 -3.89 6.99
C GLU A 240 12.79 -2.62 6.82
N TYR A 241 11.49 -2.65 7.22
CA TYR A 241 10.59 -1.51 7.06
C TYR A 241 11.05 -0.27 7.84
N LEU A 242 11.37 -0.41 9.12
CA LEU A 242 11.79 0.73 9.93
C LEU A 242 13.17 1.29 9.53
N PRO A 243 14.18 0.47 9.22
CA PRO A 243 15.40 0.94 8.57
C PRO A 243 15.18 1.71 7.27
N ALA A 244 14.28 1.23 6.40
CA ALA A 244 13.93 1.93 5.16
C ALA A 244 13.20 3.26 5.44
N ALA A 245 12.32 3.31 6.44
CA ALA A 245 11.64 4.53 6.85
C ALA A 245 12.60 5.63 7.30
N LYS A 246 13.68 5.27 7.99
CA LYS A 246 14.74 6.20 8.38
C LYS A 246 15.53 6.77 7.19
N LEU A 247 15.42 6.14 6.02
CA LEU A 247 16.01 6.56 4.76
C LEU A 247 14.99 7.21 3.81
N GLY A 248 13.87 7.69 4.34
CA GLY A 248 12.90 8.48 3.58
C GLY A 248 11.71 7.68 3.03
N VAL A 249 11.63 6.37 3.25
CA VAL A 249 10.42 5.60 2.92
C VAL A 249 9.31 5.99 3.89
N THR A 250 8.23 6.56 3.35
CA THR A 250 7.07 7.06 4.14
C THR A 250 5.82 6.21 3.97
N LYS A 251 5.79 5.35 2.94
CA LYS A 251 4.66 4.47 2.63
C LYS A 251 5.17 3.07 2.28
N VAL A 252 4.50 2.05 2.80
CA VAL A 252 4.78 0.63 2.51
C VAL A 252 3.49 -0.05 2.08
N ASN A 253 3.45 -0.59 0.85
CA ASN A 253 2.28 -1.26 0.30
C ASN A 253 2.16 -2.69 0.82
N ILE A 254 1.00 -3.03 1.39
CA ILE A 254 0.70 -4.34 1.97
C ILE A 254 -0.68 -4.81 1.47
N ASP A 255 -0.71 -5.62 0.43
CA ASP A 255 -1.93 -6.23 -0.11
C ASP A 255 -1.93 -7.76 0.08
N THR A 256 -0.94 -8.45 -0.48
CA THR A 256 -0.87 -9.92 -0.50
C THR A 256 -1.06 -10.51 0.90
N ASP A 257 -0.46 -9.93 1.93
CA ASP A 257 -0.57 -10.44 3.29
C ASP A 257 -2.01 -10.45 3.79
N GLY A 258 -2.81 -9.43 3.47
CA GLY A 258 -4.24 -9.38 3.80
C GLY A 258 -5.05 -10.46 3.08
N ARG A 259 -4.72 -10.73 1.82
CA ARG A 259 -5.33 -11.82 1.03
C ARG A 259 -4.99 -13.20 1.61
N LEU A 260 -3.78 -13.38 2.15
CA LEU A 260 -3.38 -14.61 2.82
C LEU A 260 -4.19 -14.85 4.10
N VAL A 261 -4.37 -13.84 4.94
CA VAL A 261 -5.21 -13.92 6.14
C VAL A 261 -6.66 -14.31 5.77
N TRP A 262 -7.23 -13.69 4.74
CA TRP A 262 -8.55 -14.05 4.23
C TRP A 262 -8.62 -15.52 3.82
N THR A 263 -7.69 -15.94 2.99
CA THR A 263 -7.64 -17.32 2.44
C THR A 263 -7.49 -18.35 3.55
N ARG A 264 -6.62 -18.09 4.52
CA ARG A 264 -6.41 -18.97 5.67
C ARG A 264 -7.67 -19.13 6.49
N VAL A 265 -8.26 -18.04 6.92
CA VAL A 265 -9.43 -18.06 7.80
C VAL A 265 -10.59 -18.84 7.17
N HIS A 266 -10.90 -18.58 5.89
CA HIS A 266 -12.00 -19.26 5.21
C HIS A 266 -11.71 -20.74 4.97
N ARG A 267 -10.47 -21.10 4.57
CA ARG A 267 -10.10 -22.50 4.38
C ARG A 267 -10.14 -23.28 5.69
N GLU A 268 -9.58 -22.76 6.77
CA GLU A 268 -9.61 -23.40 8.09
C GLU A 268 -11.05 -23.56 8.58
N PHE A 269 -11.87 -22.53 8.46
CA PHE A 269 -13.25 -22.59 8.91
C PHE A 269 -14.05 -23.69 8.22
N PHE A 270 -14.02 -23.75 6.88
CA PHE A 270 -14.80 -24.74 6.14
C PHE A 270 -14.19 -26.14 6.19
N ARG A 271 -12.88 -26.29 6.40
CA ARG A 271 -12.26 -27.58 6.71
C ARG A 271 -12.77 -28.13 8.05
N ASP A 272 -12.79 -27.27 9.08
CA ASP A 272 -13.11 -27.69 10.45
C ASP A 272 -14.62 -27.80 10.67
N LYS A 273 -15.42 -27.14 9.85
CA LYS A 273 -16.89 -27.14 9.89
C LYS A 273 -17.49 -27.41 8.49
N PRO A 274 -17.31 -28.60 7.94
CA PRO A 274 -17.68 -28.90 6.53
C PRO A 274 -19.19 -28.87 6.27
N GLY A 275 -20.04 -28.90 7.29
CA GLY A 275 -21.49 -28.76 7.18
C GLY A 275 -21.98 -27.31 7.21
N GLU A 276 -21.12 -26.35 7.53
CA GLU A 276 -21.49 -24.94 7.57
C GLU A 276 -21.53 -24.32 6.18
N PHE A 277 -22.51 -23.45 5.95
CA PHE A 277 -22.67 -22.70 4.71
C PHE A 277 -22.89 -21.20 4.95
N ASP A 278 -23.10 -20.78 6.21
CA ASP A 278 -23.21 -19.36 6.56
C ASP A 278 -21.84 -18.67 6.42
N PHE A 279 -21.78 -17.65 5.57
CA PHE A 279 -20.54 -16.88 5.34
C PHE A 279 -20.20 -15.87 6.44
N ARG A 280 -21.16 -15.53 7.32
CA ARG A 280 -20.97 -14.52 8.38
C ARG A 280 -19.96 -14.93 9.45
N PRO A 281 -19.96 -16.19 9.97
CA PRO A 281 -18.98 -16.60 10.96
C PRO A 281 -17.53 -16.50 10.47
N PRO A 282 -17.14 -17.03 9.30
CA PRO A 282 -15.77 -16.86 8.83
C PRO A 282 -15.43 -15.40 8.50
N GLY A 283 -16.37 -14.60 8.00
CA GLY A 283 -16.20 -13.17 7.81
C GLY A 283 -15.89 -12.42 9.11
N LYS A 284 -16.62 -12.77 10.21
CA LYS A 284 -16.36 -12.19 11.53
C LYS A 284 -14.97 -12.57 12.05
N ILE A 285 -14.60 -13.85 11.96
CA ILE A 285 -13.27 -14.33 12.35
C ILE A 285 -12.19 -13.60 11.54
N PHE A 286 -12.42 -13.42 10.23
CA PHE A 286 -11.50 -12.68 9.38
C PHE A 286 -11.31 -11.23 9.85
N MET A 287 -12.38 -10.49 10.12
CA MET A 287 -12.26 -9.11 10.63
C MET A 287 -11.43 -9.03 11.92
N ASP A 288 -11.60 -9.99 12.84
CA ASP A 288 -10.86 -10.05 14.09
C ASP A 288 -9.36 -10.36 13.86
N GLU A 289 -9.07 -11.36 13.03
CA GLU A 289 -7.69 -11.76 12.72
C GLU A 289 -6.97 -10.70 11.87
N TYR A 290 -7.67 -10.08 10.92
CA TYR A 290 -7.10 -9.03 10.09
C TYR A 290 -6.79 -7.77 10.91
N ALA A 291 -7.64 -7.40 11.87
CA ALA A 291 -7.34 -6.29 12.78
C ALA A 291 -6.06 -6.54 13.59
N LYS A 292 -5.87 -7.75 14.14
CA LYS A 292 -4.64 -8.12 14.84
C LYS A 292 -3.42 -8.09 13.92
N PHE A 293 -3.59 -8.59 12.69
CA PHE A 293 -2.54 -8.55 11.68
C PHE A 293 -2.12 -7.11 11.37
N ILE A 294 -3.07 -6.21 11.09
CA ILE A 294 -2.83 -4.79 10.82
C ILE A 294 -2.11 -4.13 12.01
N ALA A 295 -2.57 -4.35 13.24
CA ALA A 295 -1.93 -3.80 14.44
C ALA A 295 -0.46 -4.25 14.55
N SER A 296 -0.19 -5.53 14.28
CA SER A 296 1.19 -6.06 14.29
C SER A 296 2.08 -5.43 13.21
N ARG A 297 1.54 -5.17 12.03
CA ARG A 297 2.28 -4.49 10.94
C ARG A 297 2.59 -3.04 11.29
N ASN A 298 1.64 -2.33 11.88
CA ASN A 298 1.85 -0.95 12.33
C ASN A 298 2.97 -0.83 13.38
N VAL A 299 3.17 -1.84 14.21
CA VAL A 299 4.34 -1.91 15.12
C VAL A 299 5.66 -2.01 14.34
N LEU A 300 5.74 -2.92 13.36
CA LEU A 300 6.95 -3.13 12.54
C LEU A 300 7.28 -1.93 11.64
N LEU A 301 6.25 -1.21 11.19
CA LEU A 301 6.39 0.05 10.44
C LEU A 301 6.81 1.24 11.33
N GLY A 302 6.70 1.11 12.66
CA GLY A 302 6.92 2.18 13.62
C GLY A 302 5.77 3.21 13.68
N SER A 303 4.64 2.94 13.00
CA SER A 303 3.47 3.83 12.97
C SER A 303 2.54 3.68 14.16
N SER A 304 2.67 2.61 14.94
CA SER A 304 1.91 2.39 16.17
C SER A 304 2.14 3.53 17.18
N GLY A 305 1.06 4.03 17.79
CA GLY A 305 1.11 5.12 18.78
C GLY A 305 1.27 6.53 18.19
N GLN A 306 1.30 6.69 16.87
CA GLN A 306 1.56 7.98 16.22
C GLN A 306 0.32 8.86 16.03
N LEU A 307 -0.88 8.35 16.32
CA LEU A 307 -2.14 9.01 15.95
C LEU A 307 -2.34 10.34 16.72
N ALA A 308 -2.01 10.38 18.00
CA ALA A 308 -2.17 11.57 18.85
C ALA A 308 -1.24 12.71 18.41
N ASP A 309 0.03 12.40 18.12
CA ASP A 309 1.01 13.40 17.70
C ASP A 309 0.73 13.89 16.28
N LEU A 310 0.29 13.02 15.38
CA LEU A 310 -0.18 13.41 14.06
C LEU A 310 -1.38 14.37 14.17
N ARG A 311 -2.38 14.07 15.00
CA ARG A 311 -3.56 14.91 15.22
C ARG A 311 -3.15 16.32 15.63
N LYS A 312 -2.23 16.45 16.60
CA LYS A 312 -1.67 17.75 17.03
C LYS A 312 -0.96 18.47 15.88
N SER A 313 -0.18 17.75 15.07
CA SER A 313 0.54 18.35 13.93
C SER A 313 -0.40 18.89 12.84
N LEU A 314 -1.62 18.37 12.76
CA LEU A 314 -2.67 18.82 11.86
C LEU A 314 -3.52 19.97 12.45
N GLY A 315 -3.22 20.44 13.68
CA GLY A 315 -3.96 21.51 14.34
C GLY A 315 -5.35 21.09 14.83
N LYS A 316 -5.53 19.82 15.14
CA LYS A 316 -6.82 19.23 15.56
C LYS A 316 -6.78 18.67 16.97
#